data_f8873566fe58a6a6dbf1d2010c591775
#
_entry.id   f8873566fe58a6a6dbf1d2010c591775
#
_cell.length_a   1.000
_cell.length_b   1.000
_cell.length_c   1.000
_cell.angle_alpha   90.00
_cell.angle_beta   90.00
_cell.angle_gamma   90.00
#
_symmetry.space_group_name_H-M   'P 1'
#
loop_
_entity.id
_entity.type
_entity.pdbx_description
1 polymer ?
#
loop_
_entity_poly.entity_id
_entity_poly.type
_entity_poly.pdbx_seq_one_letter_code
_entity_poly.pdbx_strand_id
1 'polypeptide(L)'
;MGAKQRVELNPEQIQLFKSIFENRFVTTESVLDEHGRDESAFPPAMPSAVIYAKTTDEVSRVMKICYEQNIPVVPFGAGTSLEGHVLPIFGGISLDISLMNTIIEIAPEDLLVRVEGGVRRVALNEKLANRGLFFSVDPGADATLGGMASTGASGTTTVKYGSMRENVLAMTVVLSDGTIIKTGRPTRKLSAGYDLTRLIVGSEGTLGIITELTLRIFGIPEKMSAAVVRFESLEDGVKAAAAIVQMGTNIARCEFLDVASVESVNKHSDLNLPLKPTLFFEFHGSQVSVENDAQMVREIVGEFNGSDFEWTSDESSRRKLWQARHDLYWANLHNNPGKRVVSTDMAVPLSRLAEAVETCEKILSDSRFKFCIFGHVADGNFHCTIISDPNIPDELQEIRTLTHRMTSAIIAMNGTCTGEHGIGLGKIDALVEEAGQPSVDTMIKIKNVLDPHNILNPGKVLRIN
;
A
#
# COMPACT_ATOMS: atom_id res chain seq x y z
N MET A 1 -8.09 25.29 20.62
CA MET A 1 -9.17 24.28 20.72
C MET A 1 -8.57 23.05 21.36
N GLY A 2 -9.27 22.38 22.31
CA GLY A 2 -8.69 21.27 23.07
C GLY A 2 -8.47 20.05 22.18
N ALA A 3 -7.37 19.36 22.41
CA ALA A 3 -7.10 18.08 21.75
C ALA A 3 -8.31 17.15 21.93
N LYS A 4 -8.74 16.48 20.84
CA LYS A 4 -9.84 15.50 20.89
C LYS A 4 -9.47 14.44 21.95
N GLN A 5 -10.28 14.30 22.98
CA GLN A 5 -10.02 13.31 24.03
C GLN A 5 -10.35 11.90 23.53
N ARG A 6 -9.64 10.91 24.07
CA ARG A 6 -9.93 9.51 23.84
C ARG A 6 -11.36 9.19 24.30
N VAL A 7 -12.12 8.53 23.45
CA VAL A 7 -13.52 8.15 23.70
C VAL A 7 -13.57 6.70 24.13
N GLU A 8 -14.06 6.47 25.36
CA GLU A 8 -14.39 5.14 25.87
C GLU A 8 -15.89 4.91 25.80
N LEU A 9 -16.30 3.66 25.51
CA LEU A 9 -17.72 3.30 25.48
C LEU A 9 -18.29 3.25 26.90
N ASN A 10 -19.43 3.88 27.10
CA ASN A 10 -20.17 3.78 28.36
C ASN A 10 -20.96 2.44 28.45
N PRO A 11 -21.46 2.05 29.66
CA PRO A 11 -22.17 0.78 29.85
C PRO A 11 -23.41 0.59 28.96
N GLU A 12 -24.14 1.67 28.66
CA GLU A 12 -25.34 1.63 27.82
C GLU A 12 -24.96 1.33 26.36
N GLN A 13 -23.91 1.99 25.85
CA GLN A 13 -23.36 1.76 24.53
C GLN A 13 -22.86 0.31 24.37
N ILE A 14 -22.12 -0.19 25.37
CA ILE A 14 -21.65 -1.58 25.41
C ILE A 14 -22.84 -2.55 25.35
N GLN A 15 -23.88 -2.32 26.16
CA GLN A 15 -25.07 -3.17 26.17
C GLN A 15 -25.82 -3.12 24.83
N LEU A 16 -25.92 -1.94 24.23
CA LEU A 16 -26.56 -1.76 22.91
C LEU A 16 -25.81 -2.58 21.84
N PHE A 17 -24.50 -2.41 21.71
CA PHE A 17 -23.73 -3.15 20.70
C PHE A 17 -23.73 -4.66 20.96
N LYS A 18 -23.64 -5.10 22.23
CA LYS A 18 -23.77 -6.51 22.59
C LYS A 18 -25.12 -7.10 22.18
N SER A 19 -26.21 -6.35 22.33
CA SER A 19 -27.54 -6.83 21.95
C SER A 19 -27.71 -6.99 20.43
N ILE A 20 -26.91 -6.25 19.62
CA ILE A 20 -26.98 -6.24 18.17
C ILE A 20 -26.03 -7.26 17.55
N PHE A 21 -24.79 -7.32 18.06
CA PHE A 21 -23.70 -8.08 17.45
C PHE A 21 -23.31 -9.35 18.22
N GLU A 22 -23.86 -9.52 19.45
CA GLU A 22 -23.65 -10.70 20.29
C GLU A 22 -22.15 -11.01 20.47
N ASN A 23 -21.69 -12.21 20.07
CA ASN A 23 -20.29 -12.67 20.16
C ASN A 23 -19.34 -11.97 19.16
N ARG A 24 -19.87 -11.15 18.23
CA ARG A 24 -19.10 -10.34 17.29
C ARG A 24 -18.80 -8.92 17.79
N PHE A 25 -19.30 -8.55 18.97
CA PHE A 25 -18.85 -7.39 19.75
C PHE A 25 -17.87 -7.86 20.81
N VAL A 26 -16.61 -7.49 20.67
CA VAL A 26 -15.51 -8.05 21.47
C VAL A 26 -14.78 -6.94 22.23
N THR A 27 -14.48 -7.21 23.51
CA THR A 27 -13.75 -6.30 24.41
C THR A 27 -12.61 -7.02 25.15
N THR A 28 -12.19 -8.20 24.66
CA THR A 28 -11.07 -8.95 25.26
C THR A 28 -9.74 -8.29 24.90
N GLU A 29 -8.85 -8.18 25.86
CA GLU A 29 -7.58 -7.46 25.74
C GLU A 29 -6.75 -7.91 24.53
N SER A 30 -6.65 -9.22 24.30
CA SER A 30 -5.89 -9.75 23.16
C SER A 30 -6.42 -9.29 21.79
N VAL A 31 -7.76 -9.22 21.65
CA VAL A 31 -8.39 -8.75 20.41
C VAL A 31 -8.26 -7.22 20.27
N LEU A 32 -8.35 -6.48 21.38
CA LEU A 32 -8.12 -5.03 21.36
C LEU A 32 -6.68 -4.71 21.00
N ASP A 33 -5.71 -5.48 21.52
CA ASP A 33 -4.28 -5.30 21.20
C ASP A 33 -4.00 -5.58 19.72
N GLU A 34 -4.56 -6.65 19.14
CA GLU A 34 -4.46 -6.97 17.72
C GLU A 34 -4.99 -5.83 16.84
N HIS A 35 -6.15 -5.26 17.18
CA HIS A 35 -6.76 -4.15 16.45
C HIS A 35 -6.20 -2.75 16.82
N GLY A 36 -5.26 -2.73 17.75
CA GLY A 36 -4.53 -1.54 18.16
C GLY A 36 -3.13 -1.44 17.55
N ARG A 37 -2.79 -2.30 16.59
CA ARG A 37 -1.47 -2.39 15.96
C ARG A 37 -1.58 -2.49 14.44
N ASP A 38 -0.53 -2.05 13.76
CA ASP A 38 -0.24 -2.36 12.37
C ASP A 38 1.28 -2.58 12.22
N GLU A 39 1.77 -2.75 10.99
CA GLU A 39 3.19 -2.97 10.71
C GLU A 39 4.04 -1.68 10.81
N SER A 40 3.45 -0.57 11.22
CA SER A 40 4.16 0.71 11.40
C SER A 40 5.02 0.73 12.66
N ALA A 41 5.91 1.71 12.74
CA ALA A 41 6.73 1.96 13.94
C ALA A 41 5.98 2.80 15.01
N PHE A 42 4.69 3.10 14.83
CA PHE A 42 3.92 3.86 15.81
C PHE A 42 3.61 3.04 17.07
N PRO A 43 3.47 3.71 18.23
CA PRO A 43 3.01 3.04 19.45
C PRO A 43 1.60 2.47 19.25
N PRO A 44 1.30 1.30 19.83
CA PRO A 44 -0.05 0.75 19.80
C PRO A 44 -1.07 1.70 20.41
N ALA A 45 -2.30 1.69 19.86
CA ALA A 45 -3.44 2.42 20.39
C ALA A 45 -4.67 1.52 20.34
N MET A 46 -5.16 1.07 21.50
CA MET A 46 -6.26 0.11 21.56
C MET A 46 -7.62 0.77 21.34
N PRO A 47 -8.56 0.14 20.60
CA PRO A 47 -9.95 0.56 20.57
C PRO A 47 -10.64 0.27 21.91
N SER A 48 -11.83 0.87 22.15
CA SER A 48 -12.69 0.48 23.28
C SER A 48 -13.41 -0.85 23.04
N ALA A 49 -13.66 -1.19 21.78
CA ALA A 49 -14.24 -2.44 21.36
C ALA A 49 -13.94 -2.73 19.89
N VAL A 50 -14.06 -4.01 19.50
CA VAL A 50 -14.04 -4.48 18.13
C VAL A 50 -15.42 -4.99 17.74
N ILE A 51 -15.90 -4.62 16.55
CA ILE A 51 -17.13 -5.17 15.96
C ILE A 51 -16.77 -5.84 14.63
N TYR A 52 -17.07 -7.12 14.51
CA TYR A 52 -16.95 -7.88 13.27
C TYR A 52 -18.24 -7.80 12.46
N ALA A 53 -18.26 -7.00 11.41
CA ALA A 53 -19.42 -6.88 10.52
C ALA A 53 -19.44 -7.98 9.45
N LYS A 54 -20.66 -8.42 9.08
CA LYS A 54 -20.88 -9.45 8.05
C LYS A 54 -21.58 -8.91 6.80
N THR A 55 -22.20 -7.75 6.89
CA THR A 55 -22.98 -7.18 5.78
C THR A 55 -22.84 -5.67 5.73
N THR A 56 -23.07 -5.09 4.54
CA THR A 56 -23.14 -3.64 4.36
C THR A 56 -24.18 -2.98 5.28
N ASP A 57 -25.32 -3.63 5.51
CA ASP A 57 -26.36 -3.12 6.40
C ASP A 57 -25.91 -3.10 7.87
N GLU A 58 -25.13 -4.08 8.30
CA GLU A 58 -24.54 -4.06 9.64
C GLU A 58 -23.54 -2.92 9.79
N VAL A 59 -22.67 -2.69 8.79
CA VAL A 59 -21.77 -1.53 8.77
C VAL A 59 -22.57 -0.22 8.84
N SER A 60 -23.62 -0.08 8.05
CA SER A 60 -24.54 1.07 8.08
C SER A 60 -25.15 1.28 9.48
N ARG A 61 -25.58 0.20 10.13
CA ARG A 61 -26.16 0.26 11.48
C ARG A 61 -25.14 0.70 12.53
N VAL A 62 -23.90 0.19 12.47
CA VAL A 62 -22.82 0.65 13.35
C VAL A 62 -22.58 2.14 13.16
N MET A 63 -22.44 2.56 11.90
CA MET A 63 -22.16 3.96 11.59
C MET A 63 -23.26 4.92 12.06
N LYS A 64 -24.53 4.56 11.88
CA LYS A 64 -25.67 5.37 12.39
C LYS A 64 -25.58 5.58 13.90
N ILE A 65 -25.36 4.50 14.66
CA ILE A 65 -25.24 4.58 16.13
C ILE A 65 -24.02 5.44 16.51
N CYS A 66 -22.88 5.23 15.85
CA CYS A 66 -21.65 5.97 16.13
C CYS A 66 -21.80 7.45 15.75
N TYR A 67 -22.48 7.76 14.66
CA TYR A 67 -22.77 9.13 14.21
C TYR A 67 -23.62 9.88 15.24
N GLU A 68 -24.74 9.29 15.68
CA GLU A 68 -25.64 9.87 16.67
C GLU A 68 -24.98 10.10 18.03
N GLN A 69 -23.99 9.26 18.38
CA GLN A 69 -23.34 9.29 19.69
C GLN A 69 -21.90 9.82 19.64
N ASN A 70 -21.43 10.31 18.51
CA ASN A 70 -20.09 10.83 18.29
C ASN A 70 -18.97 9.84 18.69
N ILE A 71 -19.16 8.55 18.41
CA ILE A 71 -18.17 7.49 18.69
C ILE A 71 -17.22 7.36 17.50
N PRO A 72 -15.89 7.50 17.69
CA PRO A 72 -14.92 7.25 16.64
C PRO A 72 -14.99 5.82 16.11
N VAL A 73 -14.84 5.66 14.79
CA VAL A 73 -14.80 4.36 14.11
C VAL A 73 -13.55 4.28 13.25
N VAL A 74 -12.75 3.27 13.46
CA VAL A 74 -11.58 2.95 12.65
C VAL A 74 -11.87 1.67 11.87
N PRO A 75 -11.98 1.72 10.52
CA PRO A 75 -12.14 0.53 9.71
C PRO A 75 -10.89 -0.36 9.78
N PHE A 76 -11.10 -1.66 9.91
CA PHE A 76 -10.02 -2.63 10.00
C PHE A 76 -10.22 -3.75 8.97
N GLY A 77 -9.15 -4.16 8.31
CA GLY A 77 -9.15 -5.25 7.34
C GLY A 77 -8.13 -6.34 7.71
N ALA A 78 -6.87 -6.12 7.35
CA ALA A 78 -5.78 -7.07 7.58
C ALA A 78 -4.71 -6.58 8.57
N GLY A 79 -4.75 -5.31 8.96
CA GLY A 79 -3.75 -4.71 9.86
C GLY A 79 -2.33 -4.57 9.26
N THR A 80 -2.19 -4.67 7.93
CA THR A 80 -0.88 -4.71 7.23
C THR A 80 -0.38 -3.34 6.78
N SER A 81 -0.98 -2.25 7.24
CA SER A 81 -0.57 -0.90 6.88
C SER A 81 0.71 -0.45 7.58
N LEU A 82 1.44 0.52 6.98
CA LEU A 82 2.76 0.94 7.40
C LEU A 82 2.82 2.36 7.98
N GLU A 83 1.69 3.10 7.99
CA GLU A 83 1.64 4.51 8.40
C GLU A 83 0.66 4.78 9.55
N GLY A 84 0.26 3.74 10.30
CA GLY A 84 -0.62 3.89 11.47
C GLY A 84 -2.10 4.07 11.12
N HIS A 85 -2.53 3.60 9.95
CA HIS A 85 -3.90 3.81 9.44
C HIS A 85 -4.98 3.24 10.34
N VAL A 86 -4.74 2.06 10.93
CA VAL A 86 -5.73 1.31 11.72
C VAL A 86 -5.64 1.57 13.21
N LEU A 87 -4.75 2.47 13.65
CA LEU A 87 -4.56 2.78 15.07
C LEU A 87 -5.68 3.66 15.60
N PRO A 88 -6.52 3.23 16.53
CA PRO A 88 -7.63 4.02 17.08
C PRO A 88 -7.13 5.00 18.16
N ILE A 89 -6.35 6.01 17.74
CA ILE A 89 -5.70 6.97 18.63
C ILE A 89 -6.69 7.79 19.50
N PHE A 90 -7.94 7.84 19.08
CA PHE A 90 -9.02 8.47 19.84
C PHE A 90 -9.98 7.45 20.49
N GLY A 91 -9.59 6.17 20.61
CA GLY A 91 -10.46 5.12 21.13
C GLY A 91 -11.62 4.79 20.20
N GLY A 92 -12.82 4.54 20.76
CA GLY A 92 -13.99 4.19 19.98
C GLY A 92 -13.97 2.74 19.48
N ILE A 93 -14.50 2.49 18.30
CA ILE A 93 -14.72 1.15 17.74
C ILE A 93 -13.74 0.87 16.61
N SER A 94 -13.04 -0.26 16.67
CA SER A 94 -12.45 -0.87 15.49
C SER A 94 -13.51 -1.70 14.78
N LEU A 95 -13.86 -1.32 13.54
CA LEU A 95 -14.87 -2.00 12.74
C LEU A 95 -14.22 -2.93 11.74
N ASP A 96 -14.17 -4.20 12.10
CA ASP A 96 -13.54 -5.25 11.30
C ASP A 96 -14.50 -5.79 10.24
N ILE A 97 -14.07 -5.73 8.98
CA ILE A 97 -14.81 -6.23 7.81
C ILE A 97 -14.28 -7.57 7.30
N SER A 98 -13.39 -8.24 8.00
CA SER A 98 -12.79 -9.51 7.57
C SER A 98 -13.79 -10.64 7.36
N LEU A 99 -14.95 -10.59 8.03
CA LEU A 99 -16.06 -11.53 7.81
C LEU A 99 -16.87 -11.24 6.54
N MET A 100 -16.68 -10.09 5.90
CA MET A 100 -17.25 -9.74 4.59
C MET A 100 -16.32 -10.23 3.48
N ASN A 101 -16.20 -11.53 3.30
CA ASN A 101 -15.16 -12.17 2.50
C ASN A 101 -15.69 -13.00 1.33
N THR A 102 -16.88 -12.67 0.83
CA THR A 102 -17.52 -13.37 -0.29
C THR A 102 -17.04 -12.80 -1.62
N ILE A 103 -16.63 -13.68 -2.55
CA ILE A 103 -16.52 -13.35 -3.97
C ILE A 103 -17.94 -13.44 -4.54
N ILE A 104 -18.58 -12.28 -4.77
CA ILE A 104 -20.00 -12.16 -5.12
C ILE A 104 -20.23 -12.66 -6.54
N GLU A 105 -19.35 -12.27 -7.48
CA GLU A 105 -19.49 -12.58 -8.89
C GLU A 105 -18.14 -12.54 -9.59
N ILE A 106 -17.88 -13.49 -10.48
CA ILE A 106 -16.77 -13.44 -11.44
C ILE A 106 -17.40 -13.40 -12.82
N ALA A 107 -17.18 -12.32 -13.58
CA ALA A 107 -17.67 -12.10 -14.95
C ALA A 107 -16.48 -12.11 -15.93
N PRO A 108 -16.05 -13.30 -16.42
CA PRO A 108 -14.89 -13.44 -17.31
C PRO A 108 -15.07 -12.69 -18.64
N GLU A 109 -16.28 -12.65 -19.17
CA GLU A 109 -16.62 -12.00 -20.44
C GLU A 109 -16.42 -10.49 -20.39
N ASP A 110 -16.61 -9.90 -19.21
CA ASP A 110 -16.42 -8.47 -18.96
C ASP A 110 -15.03 -8.16 -18.39
N LEU A 111 -14.24 -9.19 -18.05
CA LEU A 111 -12.99 -9.09 -17.30
C LEU A 111 -13.17 -8.34 -15.97
N LEU A 112 -14.19 -8.72 -15.24
CA LEU A 112 -14.57 -8.11 -13.96
C LEU A 112 -14.77 -9.15 -12.87
N VAL A 113 -14.57 -8.70 -11.62
CA VAL A 113 -14.97 -9.45 -10.43
C VAL A 113 -15.63 -8.49 -9.44
N ARG A 114 -16.71 -8.95 -8.79
CA ARG A 114 -17.34 -8.24 -7.68
C ARG A 114 -17.10 -9.02 -6.39
N VAL A 115 -16.61 -8.31 -5.37
CA VAL A 115 -16.16 -8.90 -4.10
C VAL A 115 -16.64 -8.05 -2.93
N GLU A 116 -16.77 -8.66 -1.76
CA GLU A 116 -16.86 -7.94 -0.50
C GLU A 116 -15.47 -7.41 -0.08
N GLY A 117 -15.45 -6.34 0.72
CA GLY A 117 -14.24 -5.61 1.10
C GLY A 117 -13.22 -6.41 1.91
N GLY A 118 -13.66 -7.42 2.66
CA GLY A 118 -12.81 -8.30 3.47
C GLY A 118 -12.16 -9.46 2.69
N VAL A 119 -12.46 -9.63 1.39
CA VAL A 119 -11.79 -10.66 0.57
C VAL A 119 -10.29 -10.39 0.53
N ARG A 120 -9.49 -11.43 0.80
CA ARG A 120 -8.02 -11.37 0.69
C ARG A 120 -7.58 -11.51 -0.76
N ARG A 121 -6.53 -10.76 -1.14
CA ARG A 121 -5.98 -10.76 -2.50
C ARG A 121 -5.54 -12.16 -2.96
N VAL A 122 -4.84 -12.90 -2.12
CA VAL A 122 -4.36 -14.25 -2.44
C VAL A 122 -5.55 -15.18 -2.68
N ALA A 123 -6.54 -15.18 -1.79
CA ALA A 123 -7.75 -16.00 -1.93
C ALA A 123 -8.54 -15.68 -3.21
N LEU A 124 -8.61 -14.40 -3.61
CA LEU A 124 -9.20 -14.03 -4.90
C LEU A 124 -8.41 -14.65 -6.07
N ASN A 125 -7.09 -14.49 -6.08
CA ASN A 125 -6.26 -14.99 -7.19
C ASN A 125 -6.27 -16.52 -7.31
N GLU A 126 -6.35 -17.25 -6.21
CA GLU A 126 -6.55 -18.72 -6.23
C GLU A 126 -7.86 -19.11 -6.94
N LYS A 127 -8.93 -18.37 -6.74
CA LYS A 127 -10.22 -18.62 -7.43
C LYS A 127 -10.20 -18.20 -8.90
N LEU A 128 -9.54 -17.11 -9.23
CA LEU A 128 -9.42 -16.61 -10.60
C LEU A 128 -8.51 -17.50 -11.47
N ALA A 129 -7.42 -18.02 -10.90
CA ALA A 129 -6.46 -18.87 -11.61
C ALA A 129 -7.10 -20.08 -12.28
N ASN A 130 -8.12 -20.70 -11.65
CA ASN A 130 -8.87 -21.83 -12.21
C ASN A 130 -9.68 -21.45 -13.48
N ARG A 131 -9.78 -20.16 -13.81
CA ARG A 131 -10.45 -19.62 -14.99
C ARG A 131 -9.49 -18.95 -15.97
N GLY A 132 -8.18 -19.10 -15.76
CA GLY A 132 -7.15 -18.45 -16.58
C GLY A 132 -7.10 -16.93 -16.37
N LEU A 133 -7.53 -16.44 -15.21
CA LEU A 133 -7.63 -15.02 -14.87
C LEU A 133 -6.80 -14.70 -13.62
N PHE A 134 -6.48 -13.40 -13.43
CA PHE A 134 -5.87 -12.91 -12.21
C PHE A 134 -6.21 -11.44 -11.94
N PHE A 135 -6.11 -11.04 -10.68
CA PHE A 135 -6.11 -9.65 -10.23
C PHE A 135 -4.66 -9.20 -10.05
N SER A 136 -4.32 -8.09 -10.67
CA SER A 136 -2.92 -7.70 -10.89
C SER A 136 -2.24 -6.98 -9.73
N VAL A 137 -2.98 -6.18 -8.93
CA VAL A 137 -2.36 -5.36 -7.88
C VAL A 137 -1.78 -6.26 -6.78
N ASP A 138 -0.47 -6.18 -6.54
CA ASP A 138 0.29 -7.13 -5.73
C ASP A 138 1.17 -6.46 -4.65
N PRO A 139 0.57 -5.74 -3.67
CA PRO A 139 1.34 -5.23 -2.55
C PRO A 139 2.08 -6.35 -1.82
N GLY A 140 3.16 -6.00 -1.10
CA GLY A 140 4.02 -6.97 -0.40
C GLY A 140 3.31 -7.83 0.64
N ALA A 141 2.16 -7.37 1.17
CA ALA A 141 1.36 -8.11 2.14
C ALA A 141 0.09 -8.72 1.51
N ASP A 142 -0.42 -9.82 2.08
CA ASP A 142 -1.74 -10.35 1.73
C ASP A 142 -2.82 -9.52 2.44
N ALA A 143 -3.19 -8.39 1.85
CA ALA A 143 -4.17 -7.45 2.36
C ALA A 143 -5.59 -7.78 1.91
N THR A 144 -6.58 -7.20 2.60
CA THR A 144 -7.98 -7.22 2.14
C THR A 144 -8.17 -6.22 0.98
N LEU A 145 -9.02 -6.55 0.03
CA LEU A 145 -9.27 -5.71 -1.15
C LEU A 145 -9.88 -4.34 -0.78
N GLY A 146 -10.72 -4.28 0.26
CA GLY A 146 -11.21 -3.03 0.82
C GLY A 146 -10.10 -2.17 1.44
N GLY A 147 -9.16 -2.81 2.16
CA GLY A 147 -7.97 -2.15 2.70
C GLY A 147 -7.07 -1.62 1.59
N MET A 148 -6.78 -2.44 0.57
CA MET A 148 -5.99 -2.03 -0.60
C MET A 148 -6.61 -0.84 -1.32
N ALA A 149 -7.94 -0.84 -1.51
CA ALA A 149 -8.63 0.29 -2.13
C ALA A 149 -8.58 1.53 -1.23
N SER A 150 -8.73 1.36 0.09
CA SER A 150 -8.68 2.47 1.05
C SER A 150 -7.32 3.17 1.09
N THR A 151 -6.22 2.45 0.95
CA THR A 151 -4.87 3.03 0.90
C THR A 151 -4.43 3.42 -0.52
N GLY A 152 -5.18 3.02 -1.56
CA GLY A 152 -4.76 3.25 -2.94
C GLY A 152 -3.56 2.39 -3.34
N ALA A 153 -3.46 1.18 -2.78
CA ALA A 153 -2.32 0.28 -2.92
C ALA A 153 -1.87 0.06 -4.37
N SER A 154 -0.59 -0.14 -4.53
CA SER A 154 0.06 -0.57 -5.76
C SER A 154 0.91 -1.82 -5.54
N GLY A 155 1.94 -2.05 -6.31
CA GLY A 155 2.86 -3.17 -6.18
C GLY A 155 3.75 -3.32 -7.40
N THR A 156 4.45 -4.42 -7.49
CA THR A 156 5.47 -4.67 -8.52
C THR A 156 4.93 -4.67 -9.96
N THR A 157 3.63 -4.98 -10.14
CA THR A 157 2.99 -5.06 -11.46
C THR A 157 2.32 -3.77 -11.92
N THR A 158 2.41 -2.70 -11.12
CA THR A 158 1.73 -1.42 -11.38
C THR A 158 2.15 -0.80 -12.71
N VAL A 159 3.41 -0.90 -13.08
CA VAL A 159 3.94 -0.39 -14.35
C VAL A 159 3.17 -0.88 -15.58
N LYS A 160 2.61 -2.09 -15.54
CA LYS A 160 1.83 -2.66 -16.65
C LYS A 160 0.32 -2.59 -16.44
N TYR A 161 -0.13 -2.86 -15.23
CA TYR A 161 -1.55 -3.11 -14.96
C TYR A 161 -2.24 -1.99 -14.18
N GLY A 162 -1.48 -1.00 -13.70
CA GLY A 162 -1.99 0.07 -12.85
C GLY A 162 -2.18 -0.36 -11.38
N SER A 163 -2.44 0.61 -10.53
CA SER A 163 -2.69 0.47 -9.09
C SER A 163 -4.17 0.17 -8.78
N MET A 164 -4.56 0.18 -7.51
CA MET A 164 -5.98 0.14 -7.13
C MET A 164 -6.79 1.28 -7.75
N ARG A 165 -6.17 2.45 -7.95
CA ARG A 165 -6.83 3.62 -8.56
C ARG A 165 -7.37 3.31 -9.96
N GLU A 166 -6.62 2.58 -10.79
CA GLU A 166 -7.01 2.20 -12.14
C GLU A 166 -7.91 0.96 -12.18
N ASN A 167 -7.80 0.08 -11.19
CA ASN A 167 -8.43 -1.23 -11.21
C ASN A 167 -9.76 -1.30 -10.45
N VAL A 168 -10.08 -0.33 -9.59
CA VAL A 168 -11.41 -0.22 -8.97
C VAL A 168 -12.34 0.55 -9.89
N LEU A 169 -13.42 -0.10 -10.37
CA LEU A 169 -14.39 0.49 -11.29
C LEU A 169 -15.65 0.98 -10.57
N ALA A 170 -16.08 0.30 -9.52
CA ALA A 170 -17.24 0.64 -8.73
C ALA A 170 -17.10 0.15 -7.30
N MET A 171 -17.81 0.77 -6.38
CA MET A 171 -17.84 0.39 -4.97
C MET A 171 -19.22 0.58 -4.35
N THR A 172 -19.50 -0.20 -3.30
CA THR A 172 -20.51 0.12 -2.28
C THR A 172 -19.78 0.67 -1.06
N VAL A 173 -20.18 1.85 -0.59
CA VAL A 173 -19.52 2.58 0.49
C VAL A 173 -20.56 3.01 1.52
N VAL A 174 -20.24 2.89 2.79
CA VAL A 174 -21.03 3.41 3.91
C VAL A 174 -20.40 4.71 4.41
N LEU A 175 -21.16 5.81 4.39
CA LEU A 175 -20.74 7.12 4.87
C LEU A 175 -20.84 7.22 6.40
N SER A 176 -20.37 8.35 6.96
CA SER A 176 -20.31 8.56 8.40
C SER A 176 -21.68 8.47 9.10
N ASP A 177 -22.74 8.93 8.45
CA ASP A 177 -24.13 8.89 8.94
C ASP A 177 -24.85 7.54 8.71
N GLY A 178 -24.10 6.54 8.16
CA GLY A 178 -24.61 5.23 7.79
C GLY A 178 -25.33 5.18 6.45
N THR A 179 -25.36 6.26 5.67
CA THR A 179 -25.90 6.25 4.31
C THR A 179 -25.07 5.32 3.42
N ILE A 180 -25.76 4.42 2.70
CA ILE A 180 -25.11 3.52 1.73
C ILE A 180 -25.16 4.18 0.36
N ILE A 181 -23.98 4.36 -0.25
CA ILE A 181 -23.87 4.86 -1.62
C ILE A 181 -23.19 3.84 -2.53
N LYS A 182 -23.51 3.93 -3.83
CA LYS A 182 -22.81 3.19 -4.88
C LYS A 182 -22.09 4.18 -5.78
N THR A 183 -20.78 3.98 -5.95
CA THR A 183 -19.95 4.81 -6.83
C THR A 183 -19.56 4.04 -8.08
N GLY A 184 -19.31 4.75 -9.16
CA GLY A 184 -18.86 4.12 -10.40
C GLY A 184 -19.90 3.23 -11.09
N ARG A 185 -19.44 2.45 -12.05
CA ARG A 185 -20.19 1.44 -12.81
C ARG A 185 -19.24 0.33 -13.27
N PRO A 186 -19.72 -0.90 -13.56
CA PRO A 186 -18.91 -1.99 -14.10
C PRO A 186 -18.57 -1.76 -15.59
N THR A 187 -18.08 -0.58 -15.92
CA THR A 187 -17.75 -0.17 -17.30
C THR A 187 -16.36 0.45 -17.33
N ARG A 188 -15.63 0.26 -18.45
CA ARG A 188 -14.29 0.83 -18.62
C ARG A 188 -14.28 2.34 -18.80
N LYS A 189 -15.41 2.93 -19.19
CA LYS A 189 -15.56 4.39 -19.42
C LYS A 189 -16.77 4.88 -18.66
N LEU A 190 -16.60 5.95 -17.89
CA LEU A 190 -17.66 6.62 -17.16
C LEU A 190 -17.37 8.12 -17.12
N SER A 191 -18.33 8.93 -17.60
CA SER A 191 -18.27 10.41 -17.54
C SER A 191 -19.51 11.02 -16.89
N ALA A 192 -20.30 10.22 -16.16
CA ALA A 192 -21.54 10.66 -15.53
C ALA A 192 -21.29 11.15 -14.11
N GLY A 193 -21.24 12.46 -13.93
CA GLY A 193 -21.07 13.11 -12.62
C GLY A 193 -19.62 13.17 -12.11
N TYR A 194 -19.46 13.52 -10.84
CA TYR A 194 -18.16 13.51 -10.20
C TYR A 194 -17.66 12.09 -9.95
N ASP A 195 -16.36 11.86 -10.07
CA ASP A 195 -15.74 10.56 -9.82
C ASP A 195 -15.56 10.30 -8.32
N LEU A 196 -16.66 9.86 -7.69
CA LEU A 196 -16.65 9.49 -6.28
C LEU A 196 -15.79 8.24 -6.02
N THR A 197 -15.63 7.37 -7.02
CA THR A 197 -14.77 6.19 -6.90
C THR A 197 -13.33 6.60 -6.64
N ARG A 198 -12.81 7.55 -7.43
CA ARG A 198 -11.43 8.06 -7.27
C ARG A 198 -11.26 8.91 -6.01
N LEU A 199 -12.33 9.53 -5.51
CA LEU A 199 -12.32 10.27 -4.24
C LEU A 199 -12.17 9.32 -3.04
N ILE A 200 -12.82 8.16 -3.08
CA ILE A 200 -12.81 7.18 -1.97
C ILE A 200 -11.57 6.29 -2.01
N VAL A 201 -11.07 5.90 -3.20
CA VAL A 201 -9.79 5.17 -3.32
C VAL A 201 -8.65 6.06 -2.80
N GLY A 202 -7.89 5.56 -1.83
CA GLY A 202 -6.82 6.31 -1.17
C GLY A 202 -7.30 7.29 -0.09
N SER A 203 -8.57 7.21 0.33
CA SER A 203 -9.09 8.05 1.44
C SER A 203 -8.79 7.48 2.83
N GLU A 204 -8.17 6.32 2.92
CA GLU A 204 -7.72 5.69 4.18
C GLU A 204 -8.84 5.51 5.22
N GLY A 205 -10.06 5.26 4.76
CA GLY A 205 -11.22 5.09 5.63
C GLY A 205 -11.72 6.40 6.29
N THR A 206 -11.22 7.56 5.86
CA THR A 206 -11.63 8.85 6.44
C THR A 206 -12.89 9.43 5.80
N LEU A 207 -13.28 8.98 4.60
CA LEU A 207 -14.44 9.49 3.86
C LEU A 207 -15.60 8.49 3.79
N GLY A 208 -15.37 7.22 4.11
CA GLY A 208 -16.36 6.16 4.09
C GLY A 208 -15.73 4.79 4.28
N ILE A 209 -16.56 3.78 4.51
CA ILE A 209 -16.15 2.39 4.70
C ILE A 209 -16.54 1.60 3.45
N ILE A 210 -15.55 1.03 2.77
CA ILE A 210 -15.73 0.25 1.54
C ILE A 210 -16.21 -1.15 1.92
N THR A 211 -17.41 -1.52 1.50
CA THR A 211 -18.02 -2.82 1.81
C THR A 211 -18.04 -3.78 0.62
N GLU A 212 -18.13 -3.28 -0.62
CA GLU A 212 -18.03 -4.07 -1.84
C GLU A 212 -17.19 -3.34 -2.90
N LEU A 213 -16.55 -4.10 -3.78
CA LEU A 213 -15.77 -3.59 -4.90
C LEU A 213 -16.12 -4.33 -6.19
N THR A 214 -16.15 -3.61 -7.29
CA THR A 214 -16.05 -4.16 -8.65
C THR A 214 -14.65 -3.86 -9.16
N LEU A 215 -13.87 -4.92 -9.41
CA LEU A 215 -12.46 -4.83 -9.79
C LEU A 215 -12.28 -5.33 -11.22
N ARG A 216 -11.34 -4.69 -11.92
CA ARG A 216 -10.83 -5.15 -13.20
C ARG A 216 -9.91 -6.35 -12.98
N ILE A 217 -10.06 -7.37 -13.80
CA ILE A 217 -9.19 -8.55 -13.82
C ILE A 217 -8.62 -8.76 -15.22
N PHE A 218 -7.59 -9.60 -15.31
CA PHE A 218 -6.83 -9.82 -16.53
C PHE A 218 -6.70 -11.31 -16.83
N GLY A 219 -6.54 -11.64 -18.12
CA GLY A 219 -6.16 -12.99 -18.51
C GLY A 219 -4.73 -13.31 -18.09
N ILE A 220 -4.48 -14.51 -17.61
CA ILE A 220 -3.10 -14.97 -17.35
C ILE A 220 -2.35 -14.97 -18.69
N PRO A 221 -1.17 -14.30 -18.77
CA PRO A 221 -0.39 -14.25 -19.99
C PRO A 221 0.02 -15.65 -20.48
N GLU A 222 0.06 -15.84 -21.80
CA GLU A 222 0.51 -17.07 -22.44
C GLU A 222 1.94 -17.44 -21.99
N LYS A 223 2.81 -16.44 -21.93
CA LYS A 223 4.20 -16.57 -21.51
C LYS A 223 4.58 -15.51 -20.49
N MET A 224 5.33 -15.94 -19.50
CA MET A 224 6.01 -15.06 -18.53
C MET A 224 7.49 -15.43 -18.51
N SER A 225 8.37 -14.43 -18.47
CA SER A 225 9.79 -14.63 -18.25
C SER A 225 10.36 -13.55 -17.34
N ALA A 226 11.47 -13.85 -16.69
CA ALA A 226 12.18 -12.90 -15.85
C ALA A 226 13.61 -12.69 -16.37
N ALA A 227 14.16 -11.52 -16.06
CA ALA A 227 15.57 -11.24 -16.27
C ALA A 227 16.16 -10.55 -15.04
N VAL A 228 17.46 -10.76 -14.84
CA VAL A 228 18.24 -10.11 -13.79
C VAL A 228 19.46 -9.47 -14.44
N VAL A 229 19.76 -8.23 -14.06
CA VAL A 229 20.91 -7.47 -14.59
C VAL A 229 21.62 -6.78 -13.45
N ARG A 230 22.96 -6.75 -13.51
CA ARG A 230 23.81 -6.14 -12.50
C ARG A 230 24.49 -4.90 -13.05
N PHE A 231 24.74 -3.93 -12.17
CA PHE A 231 25.37 -2.66 -12.49
C PHE A 231 26.55 -2.40 -11.54
N GLU A 232 27.48 -1.56 -11.98
CA GLU A 232 28.59 -1.13 -11.11
C GLU A 232 28.16 0.01 -10.18
N SER A 233 27.14 0.80 -10.57
CA SER A 233 26.59 1.88 -9.78
C SER A 233 25.06 1.79 -9.66
N LEU A 234 24.53 2.34 -8.57
CA LEU A 234 23.09 2.55 -8.34
C LEU A 234 22.48 3.42 -9.43
N GLU A 235 23.19 4.50 -9.79
CA GLU A 235 22.78 5.50 -10.76
C GLU A 235 22.56 4.89 -12.16
N ASP A 236 23.47 4.03 -12.63
CA ASP A 236 23.36 3.37 -13.94
C ASP A 236 22.12 2.47 -14.01
N GLY A 237 21.87 1.68 -12.96
CA GLY A 237 20.68 0.83 -12.91
C GLY A 237 19.37 1.62 -12.96
N VAL A 238 19.30 2.71 -12.21
CA VAL A 238 18.09 3.56 -12.17
C VAL A 238 17.89 4.30 -13.49
N LYS A 239 18.96 4.80 -14.13
CA LYS A 239 18.90 5.42 -15.46
C LYS A 239 18.47 4.42 -16.54
N ALA A 240 18.97 3.18 -16.48
CA ALA A 240 18.54 2.12 -17.38
C ALA A 240 17.04 1.83 -17.26
N ALA A 241 16.52 1.72 -16.03
CA ALA A 241 15.09 1.52 -15.80
C ALA A 241 14.24 2.65 -16.39
N ALA A 242 14.63 3.90 -16.19
CA ALA A 242 13.95 5.06 -16.77
C ALA A 242 13.97 5.03 -18.32
N ALA A 243 15.10 4.69 -18.93
CA ALA A 243 15.24 4.59 -20.37
C ALA A 243 14.35 3.46 -20.96
N ILE A 244 14.26 2.31 -20.29
CA ILE A 244 13.40 1.18 -20.69
C ILE A 244 11.94 1.62 -20.77
N VAL A 245 11.44 2.36 -19.76
CA VAL A 245 10.07 2.86 -19.75
C VAL A 245 9.86 3.91 -20.86
N GLN A 246 10.82 4.84 -21.04
CA GLN A 246 10.77 5.88 -22.09
C GLN A 246 10.74 5.28 -23.50
N MET A 247 11.41 4.18 -23.74
CA MET A 247 11.40 3.46 -25.02
C MET A 247 10.09 2.68 -25.25
N GLY A 248 9.16 2.69 -24.31
CA GLY A 248 7.86 2.02 -24.43
C GLY A 248 7.95 0.49 -24.39
N THR A 249 8.98 -0.06 -23.77
CA THR A 249 9.13 -1.52 -23.58
C THR A 249 8.00 -2.06 -22.73
N ASN A 250 7.42 -3.19 -23.14
CA ASN A 250 6.25 -3.79 -22.47
C ASN A 250 6.66 -4.66 -21.28
N ILE A 251 7.33 -4.07 -20.29
CA ILE A 251 7.68 -4.76 -19.04
C ILE A 251 6.47 -4.93 -18.13
N ALA A 252 6.41 -6.03 -17.40
CA ALA A 252 5.36 -6.29 -16.41
C ALA A 252 5.78 -5.92 -15.00
N ARG A 253 7.09 -6.00 -14.71
CA ARG A 253 7.71 -5.60 -13.45
C ARG A 253 9.12 -5.07 -13.73
N CYS A 254 9.54 -4.10 -12.93
CA CYS A 254 10.92 -3.63 -12.91
C CYS A 254 11.27 -3.18 -11.48
N GLU A 255 12.06 -4.00 -10.81
CA GLU A 255 12.44 -3.81 -9.41
C GLU A 255 13.94 -3.59 -9.28
N PHE A 256 14.31 -2.67 -8.43
CA PHE A 256 15.68 -2.34 -8.12
C PHE A 256 16.05 -2.76 -6.69
N LEU A 257 17.25 -3.31 -6.51
CA LEU A 257 17.87 -3.60 -5.22
C LEU A 257 19.28 -3.02 -5.18
N ASP A 258 19.61 -2.26 -4.14
CA ASP A 258 20.98 -1.86 -3.84
C ASP A 258 21.83 -3.03 -3.30
N VAL A 259 23.10 -2.81 -3.07
CA VAL A 259 24.01 -3.86 -2.57
C VAL A 259 23.57 -4.40 -1.21
N ALA A 260 23.10 -3.52 -0.30
CA ALA A 260 22.65 -3.93 1.04
C ALA A 260 21.36 -4.77 0.98
N SER A 261 20.46 -4.44 0.07
CA SER A 261 19.25 -5.24 -0.22
C SER A 261 19.61 -6.62 -0.76
N VAL A 262 20.55 -6.70 -1.72
CA VAL A 262 21.04 -7.97 -2.27
C VAL A 262 21.68 -8.84 -1.19
N GLU A 263 22.51 -8.25 -0.32
CA GLU A 263 23.10 -8.96 0.82
C GLU A 263 22.03 -9.50 1.78
N SER A 264 21.02 -8.67 2.09
CA SER A 264 19.92 -9.06 2.97
C SER A 264 19.12 -10.23 2.43
N VAL A 265 18.77 -10.18 1.14
CA VAL A 265 18.03 -11.24 0.44
C VAL A 265 18.85 -12.52 0.33
N ASN A 266 20.14 -12.43 0.01
CA ASN A 266 21.03 -13.60 -0.05
C ASN A 266 21.06 -14.36 1.27
N LYS A 267 21.15 -13.65 2.40
CA LYS A 267 21.19 -14.24 3.74
C LYS A 267 19.86 -14.92 4.12
N HIS A 268 18.75 -14.35 3.68
CA HIS A 268 17.41 -14.82 4.06
C HIS A 268 16.89 -15.97 3.17
N SER A 269 17.12 -15.87 1.86
CA SER A 269 16.50 -16.74 0.85
C SER A 269 17.47 -17.78 0.26
N ASP A 270 18.66 -17.93 0.84
CA ASP A 270 19.74 -18.82 0.35
C ASP A 270 20.00 -18.64 -1.16
N LEU A 271 20.07 -17.37 -1.57
CA LEU A 271 20.47 -16.96 -2.90
C LEU A 271 21.94 -16.54 -2.89
N ASN A 272 22.61 -16.70 -4.03
CA ASN A 272 24.00 -16.31 -4.21
C ASN A 272 24.12 -15.23 -5.30
N LEU A 273 23.29 -14.19 -5.24
CA LEU A 273 23.38 -13.08 -6.16
C LEU A 273 24.69 -12.31 -5.90
N PRO A 274 25.44 -11.90 -6.93
CA PRO A 274 26.57 -11.02 -6.78
C PRO A 274 26.22 -9.74 -6.03
N LEU A 275 27.09 -9.27 -5.11
CA LEU A 275 26.86 -8.08 -4.31
C LEU A 275 27.05 -6.82 -5.15
N LYS A 276 26.11 -6.55 -6.03
CA LYS A 276 26.04 -5.39 -6.93
C LYS A 276 24.62 -4.85 -6.98
N PRO A 277 24.43 -3.56 -7.29
CA PRO A 277 23.11 -3.02 -7.63
C PRO A 277 22.46 -3.86 -8.74
N THR A 278 21.22 -4.29 -8.53
CA THR A 278 20.57 -5.29 -9.37
C THR A 278 19.18 -4.86 -9.78
N LEU A 279 18.87 -4.97 -11.08
CA LEU A 279 17.51 -4.86 -11.61
C LEU A 279 16.92 -6.25 -11.86
N PHE A 280 15.66 -6.40 -11.48
CA PHE A 280 14.82 -7.56 -11.77
C PHE A 280 13.71 -7.12 -12.73
N PHE A 281 13.52 -7.89 -13.79
CA PHE A 281 12.46 -7.66 -14.78
C PHE A 281 11.52 -8.86 -14.87
N GLU A 282 10.25 -8.58 -15.19
CA GLU A 282 9.32 -9.62 -15.67
C GLU A 282 8.63 -9.14 -16.94
N PHE A 283 8.43 -10.06 -17.88
CA PHE A 283 7.78 -9.83 -19.17
C PHE A 283 6.57 -10.72 -19.30
N HIS A 284 5.45 -10.16 -19.73
CA HIS A 284 4.16 -10.83 -19.90
C HIS A 284 3.63 -10.63 -21.31
N GLY A 285 3.34 -11.70 -22.01
CA GLY A 285 2.77 -11.63 -23.38
C GLY A 285 2.72 -12.96 -24.09
N SER A 286 2.81 -12.93 -25.43
CA SER A 286 3.05 -14.11 -26.25
C SER A 286 4.53 -14.49 -26.21
N GLN A 287 4.88 -15.71 -26.66
CA GLN A 287 6.29 -16.15 -26.74
C GLN A 287 7.16 -15.13 -27.49
N VAL A 288 6.70 -14.68 -28.67
CA VAL A 288 7.44 -13.75 -29.53
C VAL A 288 7.59 -12.38 -28.89
N SER A 289 6.51 -11.84 -28.26
CA SER A 289 6.59 -10.52 -27.63
C SER A 289 7.54 -10.50 -26.45
N VAL A 290 7.51 -11.56 -25.61
CA VAL A 290 8.37 -11.66 -24.43
C VAL A 290 9.86 -11.75 -24.83
N GLU A 291 10.19 -12.48 -25.90
CA GLU A 291 11.56 -12.57 -26.43
C GLU A 291 12.03 -11.22 -26.99
N ASN A 292 11.19 -10.53 -27.74
CA ASN A 292 11.51 -9.20 -28.29
C ASN A 292 11.70 -8.15 -27.20
N ASP A 293 10.79 -8.12 -26.20
CA ASP A 293 10.88 -7.19 -25.06
C ASP A 293 12.17 -7.45 -24.25
N ALA A 294 12.50 -8.73 -23.99
CA ALA A 294 13.73 -9.10 -23.27
C ALA A 294 15.00 -8.71 -24.05
N GLN A 295 15.00 -8.85 -25.40
CA GLN A 295 16.12 -8.46 -26.25
C GLN A 295 16.28 -6.92 -26.24
N MET A 296 15.19 -6.16 -26.35
CA MET A 296 15.22 -4.70 -26.27
C MET A 296 15.78 -4.23 -24.93
N VAL A 297 15.31 -4.80 -23.82
CA VAL A 297 15.84 -4.50 -22.48
C VAL A 297 17.32 -4.83 -22.38
N ARG A 298 17.77 -5.96 -22.92
CA ARG A 298 19.20 -6.33 -22.94
C ARG A 298 20.05 -5.28 -23.65
N GLU A 299 19.60 -4.75 -24.79
CA GLU A 299 20.30 -3.72 -25.55
C GLU A 299 20.37 -2.42 -24.75
N ILE A 300 19.24 -1.96 -24.19
CA ILE A 300 19.19 -0.73 -23.41
C ILE A 300 20.09 -0.81 -22.16
N VAL A 301 20.00 -1.89 -21.37
CA VAL A 301 20.82 -2.00 -20.15
C VAL A 301 22.33 -2.05 -20.48
N GLY A 302 22.70 -2.59 -21.65
CA GLY A 302 24.08 -2.56 -22.14
C GLY A 302 24.62 -1.14 -22.36
N GLU A 303 23.80 -0.18 -22.76
CA GLU A 303 24.18 1.23 -22.92
C GLU A 303 24.45 1.92 -21.56
N PHE A 304 23.93 1.36 -20.46
CA PHE A 304 24.10 1.84 -19.09
C PHE A 304 25.05 0.96 -18.25
N ASN A 305 26.03 0.31 -18.88
CA ASN A 305 27.01 -0.56 -18.20
C ASN A 305 26.40 -1.76 -17.47
N GLY A 306 25.19 -2.20 -17.85
CA GLY A 306 24.56 -3.41 -17.31
C GLY A 306 25.33 -4.66 -17.74
N SER A 307 25.60 -5.54 -16.79
CA SER A 307 26.33 -6.80 -17.00
C SER A 307 25.49 -8.01 -16.59
N ASP A 308 25.91 -9.20 -17.07
CA ASP A 308 25.35 -10.49 -16.68
C ASP A 308 23.81 -10.53 -16.82
N PHE A 309 23.32 -10.22 -18.03
CA PHE A 309 21.88 -10.33 -18.34
C PHE A 309 21.46 -11.81 -18.32
N GLU A 310 20.94 -12.25 -17.19
CA GLU A 310 20.41 -13.59 -16.99
C GLU A 310 18.90 -13.60 -17.26
N TRP A 311 18.48 -14.38 -18.26
CA TRP A 311 17.07 -14.50 -18.63
C TRP A 311 16.56 -15.92 -18.39
N THR A 312 15.37 -16.06 -17.82
CA THR A 312 14.73 -17.34 -17.59
C THR A 312 13.23 -17.29 -17.87
N SER A 313 12.75 -18.36 -18.48
CA SER A 313 11.31 -18.65 -18.63
C SER A 313 10.87 -19.81 -17.74
N ASP A 314 11.79 -20.39 -16.95
CA ASP A 314 11.47 -21.44 -15.99
C ASP A 314 10.65 -20.86 -14.83
N GLU A 315 9.49 -21.45 -14.58
CA GLU A 315 8.55 -20.98 -13.57
C GLU A 315 9.13 -21.04 -12.15
N SER A 316 9.88 -22.09 -11.83
CA SER A 316 10.48 -22.27 -10.50
C SER A 316 11.53 -21.21 -10.22
N SER A 317 12.44 -20.98 -11.17
CA SER A 317 13.48 -19.96 -11.08
C SER A 317 12.87 -18.55 -10.97
N ARG A 318 11.88 -18.26 -11.80
CA ARG A 318 11.15 -16.99 -11.77
C ARG A 318 10.47 -16.74 -10.42
N ARG A 319 9.73 -17.73 -9.90
CA ARG A 319 9.08 -17.65 -8.58
C ARG A 319 10.10 -17.41 -7.47
N LYS A 320 11.24 -18.10 -7.49
CA LYS A 320 12.29 -17.93 -6.47
C LYS A 320 12.85 -16.50 -6.45
N LEU A 321 13.11 -15.92 -7.63
CA LEU A 321 13.57 -14.53 -7.75
C LEU A 321 12.56 -13.54 -7.17
N TRP A 322 11.28 -13.66 -7.54
CA TRP A 322 10.24 -12.74 -7.07
C TRP A 322 9.93 -12.93 -5.59
N GLN A 323 9.95 -14.17 -5.09
CA GLN A 323 9.77 -14.44 -3.66
C GLN A 323 10.84 -13.71 -2.84
N ALA A 324 12.10 -13.80 -3.25
CA ALA A 324 13.20 -13.13 -2.59
C ALA A 324 13.01 -11.58 -2.54
N ARG A 325 12.50 -10.99 -3.65
CA ARG A 325 12.19 -9.55 -3.67
C ARG A 325 11.02 -9.21 -2.74
N HIS A 326 9.97 -10.00 -2.71
CA HIS A 326 8.84 -9.81 -1.80
C HIS A 326 9.24 -9.97 -0.34
N ASP A 327 10.15 -10.87 -0.04
CA ASP A 327 10.60 -11.14 1.33
C ASP A 327 11.60 -10.12 1.88
N LEU A 328 12.00 -9.12 1.11
CA LEU A 328 13.06 -8.16 1.52
C LEU A 328 12.77 -7.45 2.85
N TYR A 329 11.51 -7.06 3.11
CA TYR A 329 11.13 -6.49 4.40
C TYR A 329 11.39 -7.47 5.56
N TRP A 330 10.93 -8.72 5.39
CA TRP A 330 11.13 -9.78 6.37
C TRP A 330 12.59 -10.20 6.49
N ALA A 331 13.33 -10.19 5.38
CA ALA A 331 14.77 -10.42 5.36
C ALA A 331 15.51 -9.38 6.22
N ASN A 332 15.17 -8.11 6.08
CA ASN A 332 15.75 -7.04 6.89
C ASN A 332 15.42 -7.22 8.38
N LEU A 333 14.19 -7.61 8.71
CA LEU A 333 13.77 -7.85 10.09
C LEU A 333 14.49 -9.08 10.70
N HIS A 334 14.52 -10.21 9.97
CA HIS A 334 15.16 -11.44 10.44
C HIS A 334 16.69 -11.31 10.58
N ASN A 335 17.33 -10.56 9.68
CA ASN A 335 18.76 -10.30 9.73
C ASN A 335 19.18 -9.34 10.86
N ASN A 336 18.21 -8.67 11.51
CA ASN A 336 18.43 -7.74 12.60
C ASN A 336 17.51 -8.05 13.79
N PRO A 337 17.70 -9.18 14.49
CA PRO A 337 16.81 -9.61 15.56
C PRO A 337 16.75 -8.57 16.69
N GLY A 338 15.52 -8.32 17.18
CA GLY A 338 15.24 -7.33 18.22
C GLY A 338 15.25 -5.87 17.76
N LYS A 339 15.46 -5.63 16.46
CA LYS A 339 15.39 -4.29 15.86
C LYS A 339 14.02 -4.07 15.20
N ARG A 340 13.78 -2.83 14.78
CA ARG A 340 12.63 -2.44 13.96
C ARG A 340 13.11 -2.01 12.58
N VAL A 341 12.25 -2.16 11.60
CA VAL A 341 12.43 -1.65 10.25
C VAL A 341 11.51 -0.46 10.08
N VAL A 342 12.07 0.70 9.77
CA VAL A 342 11.32 1.90 9.38
C VAL A 342 11.45 2.05 7.87
N SER A 343 10.33 1.98 7.16
CA SER A 343 10.31 2.10 5.71
C SER A 343 9.80 3.48 5.30
N THR A 344 10.46 4.09 4.31
CA THR A 344 9.95 5.25 3.60
C THR A 344 9.24 4.81 2.32
N ASP A 345 8.50 5.74 1.71
CA ASP A 345 7.81 5.50 0.45
C ASP A 345 7.73 6.83 -0.30
N MET A 346 8.48 6.94 -1.36
CA MET A 346 8.62 8.19 -2.11
C MET A 346 8.54 7.90 -3.61
N ALA A 347 7.96 8.82 -4.38
CA ALA A 347 7.97 8.70 -5.83
C ALA A 347 8.29 10.06 -6.48
N VAL A 348 8.94 10.01 -7.64
CA VAL A 348 9.34 11.18 -8.43
C VAL A 348 9.04 10.95 -9.90
N PRO A 349 8.97 12.03 -10.71
CA PRO A 349 9.01 11.88 -12.16
C PRO A 349 10.24 11.06 -12.58
N LEU A 350 10.08 10.14 -13.53
CA LEU A 350 11.15 9.22 -13.96
C LEU A 350 12.48 9.92 -14.30
N SER A 351 12.41 11.11 -14.88
CA SER A 351 13.59 11.92 -15.20
C SER A 351 14.38 12.43 -13.99
N ARG A 352 13.79 12.38 -12.79
CA ARG A 352 14.41 12.81 -11.54
C ARG A 352 14.81 11.64 -10.65
N LEU A 353 14.52 10.40 -11.07
CA LEU A 353 14.65 9.24 -10.21
C LEU A 353 16.10 8.98 -9.77
N ALA A 354 17.07 9.07 -10.68
CA ALA A 354 18.48 8.87 -10.33
C ALA A 354 18.96 9.91 -9.31
N GLU A 355 18.64 11.20 -9.52
CA GLU A 355 18.98 12.28 -8.60
C GLU A 355 18.29 12.09 -7.22
N ALA A 356 17.04 11.63 -7.21
CA ALA A 356 16.28 11.38 -5.99
C ALA A 356 16.91 10.26 -5.16
N VAL A 357 17.24 9.14 -5.79
CA VAL A 357 17.86 8.00 -5.15
C VAL A 357 19.26 8.35 -4.61
N GLU A 358 20.10 9.03 -5.42
CA GLU A 358 21.44 9.52 -4.98
C GLU A 358 21.33 10.48 -3.80
N THR A 359 20.36 11.39 -3.81
CA THR A 359 20.14 12.33 -2.70
C THR A 359 19.79 11.59 -1.41
N CYS A 360 18.89 10.61 -1.47
CA CYS A 360 18.51 9.80 -0.31
C CYS A 360 19.68 8.92 0.17
N GLU A 361 20.42 8.29 -0.73
CA GLU A 361 21.62 7.51 -0.41
C GLU A 361 22.64 8.36 0.35
N LYS A 362 22.90 9.58 -0.12
CA LYS A 362 23.83 10.51 0.54
C LYS A 362 23.33 10.89 1.94
N ILE A 363 22.05 11.27 2.09
CA ILE A 363 21.49 11.62 3.41
C ILE A 363 21.63 10.45 4.40
N LEU A 364 21.40 9.22 3.94
CA LEU A 364 21.48 8.02 4.78
C LEU A 364 22.93 7.61 5.05
N SER A 365 23.83 7.73 4.08
CA SER A 365 25.27 7.42 4.24
C SER A 365 25.98 8.37 5.23
N ASP A 366 25.50 9.62 5.34
CA ASP A 366 25.98 10.56 6.36
C ASP A 366 25.44 10.25 7.77
N SER A 367 24.56 9.25 7.91
CA SER A 367 23.97 8.83 9.18
C SER A 367 24.70 7.63 9.79
N ARG A 368 24.36 7.30 11.05
CA ARG A 368 24.87 6.10 11.74
C ARG A 368 24.04 4.83 11.47
N PHE A 369 22.96 4.93 10.73
CA PHE A 369 21.99 3.84 10.56
C PHE A 369 22.38 2.89 9.44
N LYS A 370 22.07 1.61 9.64
CA LYS A 370 22.03 0.65 8.52
C LYS A 370 20.79 0.89 7.71
N PHE A 371 20.91 0.86 6.39
CA PHE A 371 19.81 1.09 5.48
C PHE A 371 19.92 0.23 4.23
N CYS A 372 18.80 0.10 3.50
CA CYS A 372 18.72 -0.47 2.16
C CYS A 372 17.87 0.46 1.28
N ILE A 373 18.18 0.51 -0.03
CA ILE A 373 17.38 1.24 -1.03
C ILE A 373 16.92 0.26 -2.10
N PHE A 374 15.62 0.22 -2.33
CA PHE A 374 14.99 -0.64 -3.34
C PHE A 374 13.68 -0.02 -3.82
N GLY A 375 13.09 -0.54 -4.88
CA GLY A 375 11.77 -0.02 -5.26
C GLY A 375 11.29 -0.38 -6.66
N HIS A 376 10.10 0.13 -6.97
CA HIS A 376 9.35 0.01 -8.20
C HIS A 376 9.83 1.09 -9.20
N VAL A 377 11.09 0.97 -9.61
CA VAL A 377 11.78 2.07 -10.32
C VAL A 377 11.17 2.45 -11.67
N ALA A 378 10.44 1.53 -12.30
CA ALA A 378 9.71 1.84 -13.54
C ALA A 378 8.50 2.78 -13.33
N ASP A 379 8.00 2.86 -12.09
CA ASP A 379 6.92 3.78 -11.68
C ASP A 379 7.48 5.07 -11.04
N GLY A 380 8.80 5.18 -10.91
CA GLY A 380 9.45 6.29 -10.22
C GLY A 380 9.37 6.18 -8.69
N ASN A 381 8.87 5.05 -8.16
CA ASN A 381 8.71 4.81 -6.73
C ASN A 381 9.88 4.02 -6.15
N PHE A 382 10.35 4.44 -4.98
CA PHE A 382 11.41 3.74 -4.25
C PHE A 382 11.25 3.88 -2.75
N HIS A 383 11.87 2.94 -2.03
CA HIS A 383 11.83 2.85 -0.58
C HIS A 383 13.25 2.90 -0.02
N CYS A 384 13.40 3.57 1.12
CA CYS A 384 14.56 3.43 1.98
C CYS A 384 14.10 2.75 3.27
N THR A 385 14.67 1.61 3.61
CA THR A 385 14.45 0.97 4.89
C THR A 385 15.61 1.29 5.83
N ILE A 386 15.30 1.68 7.05
CA ILE A 386 16.26 2.09 8.07
C ILE A 386 16.07 1.16 9.27
N ILE A 387 17.18 0.57 9.76
CA ILE A 387 17.15 -0.34 10.91
C ILE A 387 17.27 0.48 12.19
N SER A 388 16.28 0.33 13.09
CA SER A 388 16.19 1.04 14.37
C SER A 388 16.27 0.09 15.55
N ASP A 389 16.95 0.51 16.62
CA ASP A 389 16.95 -0.18 17.91
C ASP A 389 15.91 0.42 18.84
N PRO A 390 14.82 -0.30 19.17
CA PRO A 390 13.78 0.22 20.05
C PRO A 390 14.26 0.47 21.49
N ASN A 391 15.43 -0.05 21.87
CA ASN A 391 16.01 0.14 23.20
C ASN A 391 16.88 1.40 23.30
N ILE A 392 17.17 2.07 22.17
CA ILE A 392 17.94 3.31 22.17
C ILE A 392 16.95 4.49 22.22
N PRO A 393 16.97 5.29 23.29
CA PRO A 393 16.16 6.49 23.39
C PRO A 393 16.40 7.42 22.19
N ASP A 394 15.35 8.11 21.74
CA ASP A 394 15.37 9.12 20.69
C ASP A 394 15.78 8.65 19.28
N GLU A 395 16.15 7.37 19.09
CA GLU A 395 16.56 6.86 17.78
C GLU A 395 15.46 6.99 16.73
N LEU A 396 14.21 6.69 17.09
CA LEU A 396 13.06 6.91 16.18
C LEU A 396 12.88 8.39 15.82
N GLN A 397 13.23 9.32 16.73
CA GLN A 397 13.15 10.75 16.43
C GLN A 397 14.27 11.18 15.47
N GLU A 398 15.47 10.64 15.59
CA GLU A 398 16.55 10.86 14.63
C GLU A 398 16.14 10.35 13.24
N ILE A 399 15.57 9.12 13.16
CA ILE A 399 15.09 8.54 11.91
C ILE A 399 13.98 9.39 11.30
N ARG A 400 13.02 9.88 12.08
CA ARG A 400 11.99 10.81 11.60
C ARG A 400 12.58 12.09 11.01
N THR A 401 13.64 12.61 11.61
CA THR A 401 14.36 13.78 11.08
C THR A 401 15.02 13.48 9.73
N LEU A 402 15.65 12.31 9.60
CA LEU A 402 16.24 11.86 8.32
C LEU A 402 15.15 11.65 7.26
N THR A 403 14.07 10.98 7.63
CA THR A 403 12.93 10.75 6.73
C THR A 403 12.33 12.07 6.25
N HIS A 404 12.13 13.03 7.14
CA HIS A 404 11.64 14.37 6.76
C HIS A 404 12.59 15.07 5.78
N ARG A 405 13.92 15.03 6.02
CA ARG A 405 14.90 15.61 5.10
C ARG A 405 14.84 14.97 3.70
N MET A 406 14.74 13.64 3.63
CA MET A 406 14.57 12.93 2.35
C MET A 406 13.27 13.34 1.67
N THR A 407 12.15 13.30 2.39
CA THR A 407 10.82 13.64 1.84
C THR A 407 10.77 15.08 1.32
N SER A 408 11.31 16.05 2.05
CA SER A 408 11.36 17.45 1.58
C SER A 408 12.21 17.61 0.33
N ALA A 409 13.34 16.89 0.23
CA ALA A 409 14.15 16.89 -1.00
C ALA A 409 13.38 16.31 -2.20
N ILE A 410 12.60 15.24 -1.98
CA ILE A 410 11.76 14.61 -3.01
C ILE A 410 10.63 15.54 -3.45
N ILE A 411 9.95 16.20 -2.53
CA ILE A 411 8.91 17.19 -2.83
C ILE A 411 9.48 18.35 -3.67
N ALA A 412 10.69 18.83 -3.34
CA ALA A 412 11.38 19.86 -4.11
C ALA A 412 11.72 19.43 -5.55
N MET A 413 11.77 18.12 -5.82
CA MET A 413 11.95 17.54 -7.16
C MET A 413 10.62 17.31 -7.91
N ASN A 414 9.50 17.87 -7.45
CA ASN A 414 8.13 17.59 -7.92
C ASN A 414 7.71 16.12 -7.69
N GLY A 415 8.25 15.49 -6.67
CA GLY A 415 7.85 14.16 -6.23
C GLY A 415 6.75 14.19 -5.18
N THR A 416 6.42 13.01 -4.67
CA THR A 416 5.42 12.82 -3.61
C THR A 416 6.02 12.12 -2.38
N CYS A 417 5.51 12.47 -1.22
CA CYS A 417 5.90 11.87 0.06
C CYS A 417 5.42 10.42 0.22
N THR A 418 4.55 9.93 -0.67
CA THR A 418 4.04 8.56 -0.64
C THR A 418 3.62 8.12 -2.05
N GLY A 419 4.20 7.01 -2.51
CA GLY A 419 3.81 6.36 -3.77
C GLY A 419 2.65 5.39 -3.55
N GLU A 420 2.66 4.63 -2.44
CA GLU A 420 1.70 3.57 -2.19
C GLU A 420 1.31 3.37 -0.71
N HIS A 421 2.15 3.75 0.27
CA HIS A 421 1.86 3.49 1.69
C HIS A 421 0.73 4.36 2.25
N GLY A 422 0.42 5.51 1.64
CA GLY A 422 -0.55 6.48 2.14
C GLY A 422 0.06 7.45 3.17
N ILE A 423 -0.79 8.32 3.70
CA ILE A 423 -0.41 9.40 4.63
C ILE A 423 -0.49 8.93 6.10
N GLY A 424 -1.56 8.24 6.47
CA GLY A 424 -1.79 7.76 7.83
C GLY A 424 -1.61 8.83 8.90
N LEU A 425 -0.82 8.49 9.92
CA LEU A 425 -0.37 9.39 11.00
C LEU A 425 0.98 10.05 10.67
N GLY A 426 1.82 9.38 9.88
CA GLY A 426 3.23 9.71 9.72
C GLY A 426 3.52 10.87 8.80
N LYS A 427 2.71 11.06 7.77
CA LYS A 427 3.04 11.94 6.64
C LYS A 427 2.13 13.18 6.51
N ILE A 428 1.32 13.50 7.55
CA ILE A 428 0.38 14.63 7.52
C ILE A 428 1.10 15.97 7.24
N ASP A 429 2.26 16.19 7.86
CA ASP A 429 3.04 17.42 7.64
C ASP A 429 3.66 17.45 6.23
N ALA A 430 4.11 16.31 5.74
CA ALA A 430 4.61 16.16 4.38
C ALA A 430 3.51 16.41 3.33
N LEU A 431 2.26 15.98 3.59
CA LEU A 431 1.13 16.30 2.72
C LEU A 431 0.89 17.81 2.63
N VAL A 432 1.03 18.56 3.73
CA VAL A 432 0.91 20.02 3.72
C VAL A 432 2.04 20.67 2.92
N GLU A 433 3.27 20.16 3.07
CA GLU A 433 4.43 20.62 2.31
C GLU A 433 4.26 20.38 0.81
N GLU A 434 3.78 19.19 0.43
CA GLU A 434 3.58 18.76 -0.97
C GLU A 434 2.41 19.48 -1.65
N ALA A 435 1.24 19.42 -1.04
CA ALA A 435 0.00 19.90 -1.68
C ALA A 435 -0.26 21.40 -1.47
N GLY A 436 0.38 22.01 -0.47
CA GLY A 436 0.13 23.36 -0.03
C GLY A 436 -1.17 23.52 0.78
N GLN A 437 -1.19 24.51 1.67
CA GLN A 437 -2.31 24.74 2.59
C GLN A 437 -3.68 24.91 1.89
N PRO A 438 -3.82 25.59 0.74
CA PRO A 438 -5.13 25.73 0.07
C PRO A 438 -5.72 24.41 -0.40
N SER A 439 -4.87 23.45 -0.85
CA SER A 439 -5.30 22.11 -1.25
C SER A 439 -5.75 21.30 -0.04
N VAL A 440 -4.98 21.36 1.05
CA VAL A 440 -5.32 20.68 2.31
C VAL A 440 -6.60 21.23 2.91
N ASP A 441 -6.82 22.56 2.90
CA ASP A 441 -8.06 23.19 3.32
C ASP A 441 -9.26 22.71 2.49
N THR A 442 -9.06 22.43 1.21
CA THR A 442 -10.10 21.86 0.34
C THR A 442 -10.39 20.42 0.71
N MET A 443 -9.38 19.60 0.98
CA MET A 443 -9.56 18.23 1.50
C MET A 443 -10.32 18.23 2.83
N ILE A 444 -10.00 19.16 3.75
CA ILE A 444 -10.71 19.32 5.02
C ILE A 444 -12.18 19.68 4.79
N LYS A 445 -12.50 20.56 3.83
CA LYS A 445 -13.90 20.88 3.48
C LYS A 445 -14.65 19.65 3.00
N ILE A 446 -14.04 18.83 2.12
CA ILE A 446 -14.62 17.56 1.64
C ILE A 446 -14.87 16.62 2.83
N LYS A 447 -13.88 16.43 3.68
CA LYS A 447 -14.01 15.61 4.89
C LYS A 447 -15.15 16.10 5.77
N ASN A 448 -15.24 17.39 6.06
CA ASN A 448 -16.27 17.97 6.93
C ASN A 448 -17.70 17.86 6.35
N VAL A 449 -17.84 17.84 5.01
CA VAL A 449 -19.14 17.61 4.36
C VAL A 449 -19.58 16.14 4.49
N LEU A 450 -18.66 15.20 4.34
CA LEU A 450 -18.96 13.75 4.39
C LEU A 450 -18.95 13.20 5.82
N ASP A 451 -18.23 13.83 6.74
CA ASP A 451 -18.09 13.41 8.13
C ASP A 451 -18.02 14.62 9.07
N PRO A 452 -19.15 15.34 9.29
CA PRO A 452 -19.18 16.57 10.08
C PRO A 452 -18.84 16.36 11.55
N HIS A 453 -18.95 15.15 12.08
CA HIS A 453 -18.59 14.80 13.45
C HIS A 453 -17.13 14.30 13.58
N ASN A 454 -16.42 14.17 12.44
CA ASN A 454 -15.06 13.63 12.39
C ASN A 454 -14.92 12.31 13.16
N ILE A 455 -15.83 11.36 12.91
CA ILE A 455 -15.84 10.05 13.56
C ILE A 455 -15.14 8.96 12.72
N LEU A 456 -15.09 9.12 11.39
CA LEU A 456 -14.43 8.16 10.48
C LEU A 456 -12.92 8.34 10.52
N ASN A 457 -12.22 7.34 11.04
CA ASN A 457 -10.77 7.25 11.15
C ASN A 457 -10.08 8.58 11.53
N PRO A 458 -10.50 9.21 12.62
CA PRO A 458 -10.07 10.57 12.97
C PRO A 458 -8.56 10.62 13.26
N GLY A 459 -7.93 11.74 12.87
CA GLY A 459 -6.51 12.01 13.07
C GLY A 459 -5.59 11.39 12.02
N LYS A 460 -6.13 10.76 10.97
CA LYS A 460 -5.39 10.25 9.82
C LYS A 460 -5.59 11.19 8.63
N VAL A 461 -4.61 11.22 7.73
CA VAL A 461 -4.58 12.04 6.49
C VAL A 461 -4.55 13.54 6.76
N LEU A 462 -5.46 14.04 7.61
CA LEU A 462 -5.68 15.47 7.85
C LEU A 462 -5.72 15.78 9.35
N ARG A 463 -5.19 16.94 9.73
CA ARG A 463 -5.42 17.51 11.07
C ARG A 463 -6.71 18.32 11.05
N ILE A 464 -7.74 17.80 11.70
CA ILE A 464 -9.02 18.49 11.89
C ILE A 464 -9.12 18.88 13.37
N ASN A 465 -9.19 20.19 13.61
CA ASN A 465 -9.27 20.78 14.93
C ASN A 465 -10.70 20.77 15.47
#